data_d36ea9e1d8a3fc6a22db37eb6178e67e
#
_entry.id   d36ea9e1d8a3fc6a22db37eb6178e67e
#
_cell.length_a   1.000
_cell.length_b   1.000
_cell.length_c   1.000
_cell.angle_alpha   90.00
_cell.angle_beta   90.00
_cell.angle_gamma   90.00
#
_symmetry.space_group_name_H-M   'P 1'
#
loop_
_entity.id
_entity.type
_entity.pdbx_description
1 polymer ?
#
loop_
_entity_poly.entity_id
_entity_poly.type
_entity_poly.pdbx_seq_one_letter_code
_entity_poly.pdbx_strand_id
1 'polypeptide(L)'
;TLANGGLFVTGATGMFLRLNLATGDVVWQKNLKEVAGREAPMWGFASSPLVIGSNVMVWAGGKDGKGLLAFDVETGALRWAAATGDHTYASPQLSTIAGEELVLMLSNDELLLVEPVTGKVRLNYEWKFSGYRALQPRVVGDDTVLLGTPMNLGTRAISITKVNGELAAKELWTSRNLKPDFSDMVTYQGYIYGNDGGFLACLDLKTGDRMWKGGRYGKGQVLLLENASLLLVAAEDGRVHLVRADPKEFVEVDSFKALEGKTWNHPVVVGDKLYVRNAQEAAGFQLS
;
A
#
# COMPACT_ATOMS: atom_id res chain seq x y z
N THR A 1 2.81 -2.03 -13.22
CA THR A 1 4.22 -2.26 -12.82
C THR A 1 5.08 -2.45 -14.04
N LEU A 2 6.21 -1.75 -14.10
CA LEU A 2 7.24 -1.88 -15.13
C LEU A 2 8.36 -2.79 -14.61
N ALA A 3 8.67 -3.86 -15.30
CA ALA A 3 9.78 -4.74 -14.98
C ALA A 3 10.13 -5.65 -16.17
N ASN A 4 11.40 -6.06 -16.27
CA ASN A 4 11.87 -7.06 -17.25
C ASN A 4 11.42 -6.76 -18.71
N GLY A 5 11.44 -5.47 -19.11
CA GLY A 5 11.01 -5.04 -20.46
C GLY A 5 9.51 -5.16 -20.73
N GLY A 6 8.71 -5.47 -19.71
CA GLY A 6 7.26 -5.60 -19.81
C GLY A 6 6.51 -4.59 -18.92
N LEU A 7 5.28 -4.30 -19.29
CA LEU A 7 4.30 -3.58 -18.48
C LEU A 7 3.24 -4.57 -18.00
N PHE A 8 3.17 -4.76 -16.67
CA PHE A 8 2.16 -5.62 -16.03
C PHE A 8 1.00 -4.77 -15.53
N VAL A 9 -0.21 -5.12 -15.93
CA VAL A 9 -1.42 -4.35 -15.68
C VAL A 9 -2.54 -5.24 -15.16
N THR A 10 -3.19 -4.82 -14.08
CA THR A 10 -4.43 -5.43 -13.60
C THR A 10 -5.59 -4.47 -13.84
N GLY A 11 -6.58 -4.91 -14.60
CA GLY A 11 -7.82 -4.17 -14.81
C GLY A 11 -8.86 -4.50 -13.73
N ALA A 12 -9.73 -3.56 -13.41
CA ALA A 12 -10.75 -3.71 -12.37
C ALA A 12 -11.69 -4.92 -12.59
N THR A 13 -11.90 -5.33 -13.83
CA THR A 13 -12.72 -6.49 -14.18
C THR A 13 -12.01 -7.84 -14.04
N GLY A 14 -10.71 -7.83 -13.66
CA GLY A 14 -9.90 -9.02 -13.46
C GLY A 14 -9.01 -9.41 -14.65
N MET A 15 -8.94 -8.59 -15.69
CA MET A 15 -7.95 -8.82 -16.74
C MET A 15 -6.55 -8.49 -16.22
N PHE A 16 -5.67 -9.46 -16.26
CA PHE A 16 -4.27 -9.34 -15.89
C PHE A 16 -3.40 -9.56 -17.12
N LEU A 17 -2.59 -8.57 -17.48
CA LEU A 17 -1.89 -8.49 -18.74
C LEU A 17 -0.38 -8.29 -18.53
N ARG A 18 0.42 -8.89 -19.40
CA ARG A 18 1.77 -8.43 -19.72
C ARG A 18 1.74 -7.81 -21.12
N LEU A 19 2.17 -6.56 -21.21
CA LEU A 19 2.34 -5.85 -22.47
C LEU A 19 3.83 -5.70 -22.78
N ASN A 20 4.17 -5.78 -24.05
CA ASN A 20 5.47 -5.35 -24.52
C ASN A 20 5.63 -3.85 -24.33
N LEU A 21 6.66 -3.42 -23.62
CA LEU A 21 6.83 -2.01 -23.26
C LEU A 21 7.07 -1.10 -24.49
N ALA A 22 7.70 -1.62 -25.54
CA ALA A 22 8.03 -0.85 -26.73
C ALA A 22 6.86 -0.73 -27.72
N THR A 23 6.05 -1.78 -27.86
CA THR A 23 4.99 -1.83 -28.89
C THR A 23 3.58 -1.70 -28.31
N GLY A 24 3.40 -1.98 -27.03
CA GLY A 24 2.09 -2.09 -26.38
C GLY A 24 1.32 -3.37 -26.67
N ASP A 25 1.90 -4.32 -27.42
CA ASP A 25 1.25 -5.57 -27.76
C ASP A 25 1.09 -6.46 -26.53
N VAL A 26 -0.02 -7.21 -26.49
CA VAL A 26 -0.28 -8.18 -25.43
C VAL A 26 0.64 -9.40 -25.63
N VAL A 27 1.54 -9.64 -24.67
CA VAL A 27 2.41 -10.82 -24.65
C VAL A 27 1.63 -12.03 -24.12
N TRP A 28 0.93 -11.84 -23.00
CA TRP A 28 -0.01 -12.81 -22.44
C TRP A 28 -1.07 -12.10 -21.62
N GLN A 29 -2.19 -12.81 -21.39
CA GLN A 29 -3.28 -12.34 -20.55
C GLN A 29 -3.89 -13.46 -19.71
N LYS A 30 -4.45 -13.11 -18.56
CA LYS A 30 -5.20 -13.99 -17.67
C LYS A 30 -6.48 -13.29 -17.22
N ASN A 31 -7.52 -14.07 -16.96
CA ASN A 31 -8.71 -13.60 -16.28
C ASN A 31 -8.64 -14.07 -14.81
N LEU A 32 -8.41 -13.14 -13.89
CA LEU A 32 -8.27 -13.47 -12.46
C LEU A 32 -9.55 -14.08 -11.88
N LYS A 33 -10.72 -13.73 -12.39
CA LYS A 33 -12.00 -14.34 -11.96
C LYS A 33 -12.01 -15.85 -12.24
N GLU A 34 -11.61 -16.24 -13.45
CA GLU A 34 -11.54 -17.65 -13.86
C GLU A 34 -10.46 -18.40 -13.10
N VAL A 35 -9.24 -17.82 -13.00
CA VAL A 35 -8.13 -18.48 -12.30
C VAL A 35 -8.45 -18.66 -10.82
N ALA A 36 -9.02 -17.65 -10.17
CA ALA A 36 -9.35 -17.67 -8.76
C ALA A 36 -10.69 -18.34 -8.43
N GLY A 37 -11.56 -18.54 -9.43
CA GLY A 37 -12.89 -19.12 -9.23
C GLY A 37 -13.82 -18.21 -8.42
N ARG A 38 -13.80 -16.90 -8.70
CA ARG A 38 -14.62 -15.89 -8.00
C ARG A 38 -15.06 -14.75 -8.91
N GLU A 39 -16.06 -14.01 -8.48
CA GLU A 39 -16.41 -12.73 -9.11
C GLU A 39 -15.50 -11.59 -8.66
N ALA A 40 -15.49 -10.49 -9.43
CA ALA A 40 -14.74 -9.31 -9.06
C ALA A 40 -15.24 -8.72 -7.73
N PRO A 41 -14.36 -8.19 -6.88
CA PRO A 41 -14.75 -7.42 -5.70
C PRO A 41 -15.63 -6.22 -6.07
N MET A 42 -16.36 -5.66 -5.09
CA MET A 42 -17.31 -4.56 -5.30
C MET A 42 -16.68 -3.37 -6.08
N TRP A 43 -15.45 -3.00 -5.77
CA TRP A 43 -14.71 -1.93 -6.46
C TRP A 43 -13.65 -2.46 -7.44
N GLY A 44 -13.81 -3.71 -7.88
CA GLY A 44 -12.92 -4.36 -8.83
C GLY A 44 -11.60 -4.83 -8.21
N PHE A 45 -10.74 -5.40 -9.07
CA PHE A 45 -9.38 -5.75 -8.69
C PHE A 45 -8.51 -4.50 -8.73
N ALA A 46 -8.07 -4.00 -7.57
CA ALA A 46 -7.29 -2.77 -7.43
C ALA A 46 -5.80 -3.02 -7.09
N SER A 47 -5.45 -4.27 -6.81
CA SER A 47 -4.09 -4.66 -6.47
C SER A 47 -3.13 -4.47 -7.64
N SER A 48 -2.05 -3.72 -7.43
CA SER A 48 -0.97 -3.60 -8.40
C SER A 48 -0.11 -4.87 -8.40
N PRO A 49 0.33 -5.35 -9.58
CA PRO A 49 1.23 -6.49 -9.66
C PRO A 49 2.60 -6.19 -9.05
N LEU A 50 3.20 -7.17 -8.37
CA LEU A 50 4.55 -7.12 -7.84
C LEU A 50 5.44 -8.08 -8.63
N VAL A 51 6.53 -7.60 -9.21
CA VAL A 51 7.49 -8.42 -9.97
C VAL A 51 8.76 -8.62 -9.16
N ILE A 52 9.15 -9.89 -8.95
CA ILE A 52 10.39 -10.28 -8.27
C ILE A 52 11.05 -11.43 -9.05
N GLY A 53 12.21 -11.17 -9.63
CA GLY A 53 12.89 -12.14 -10.46
C GLY A 53 12.03 -12.60 -11.64
N SER A 54 11.74 -13.89 -11.73
CA SER A 54 10.90 -14.48 -12.77
C SER A 54 9.42 -14.61 -12.39
N ASN A 55 9.01 -14.10 -11.23
CA ASN A 55 7.64 -14.17 -10.75
C ASN A 55 6.95 -12.79 -10.81
N VAL A 56 5.71 -12.76 -11.29
CA VAL A 56 4.80 -11.63 -11.12
C VAL A 56 3.63 -12.06 -10.25
N MET A 57 3.43 -11.35 -9.15
CA MET A 57 2.44 -11.68 -8.13
C MET A 57 1.28 -10.69 -8.16
N VAL A 58 0.07 -11.20 -7.95
CA VAL A 58 -1.15 -10.41 -7.86
C VAL A 58 -2.13 -11.06 -6.88
N TRP A 59 -2.83 -10.24 -6.10
CA TRP A 59 -3.91 -10.74 -5.26
C TRP A 59 -5.15 -11.03 -6.13
N ALA A 60 -5.72 -12.22 -5.93
CA ALA A 60 -6.93 -12.66 -6.61
C ALA A 60 -8.07 -13.04 -5.64
N GLY A 61 -7.76 -13.32 -4.37
CA GLY A 61 -8.71 -13.57 -3.30
C GLY A 61 -9.61 -14.78 -3.51
N GLY A 62 -9.14 -15.76 -4.29
CA GLY A 62 -9.90 -16.96 -4.63
C GLY A 62 -9.89 -18.00 -3.51
N LYS A 63 -10.81 -18.96 -3.63
CA LYS A 63 -10.89 -20.13 -2.76
C LYS A 63 -9.78 -21.14 -3.08
N ASP A 64 -9.69 -22.18 -2.26
CA ASP A 64 -8.77 -23.31 -2.46
C ASP A 64 -7.30 -22.90 -2.63
N GLY A 65 -6.86 -21.96 -1.77
CA GLY A 65 -5.50 -21.47 -1.75
C GLY A 65 -5.16 -20.45 -2.84
N LYS A 66 -6.11 -19.97 -3.62
CA LYS A 66 -5.88 -19.04 -4.74
C LYS A 66 -6.02 -17.57 -4.34
N GLY A 67 -5.55 -17.22 -3.16
CA GLY A 67 -5.60 -15.85 -2.63
C GLY A 67 -4.57 -14.92 -3.27
N LEU A 68 -3.29 -15.19 -3.06
CA LEU A 68 -2.16 -14.55 -3.73
C LEU A 68 -1.60 -15.51 -4.78
N LEU A 69 -1.49 -15.05 -6.01
CA LEU A 69 -1.04 -15.87 -7.15
C LEU A 69 0.27 -15.32 -7.70
N ALA A 70 1.20 -16.21 -8.04
CA ALA A 70 2.40 -15.86 -8.77
C ALA A 70 2.43 -16.57 -10.13
N PHE A 71 2.69 -15.80 -11.15
CA PHE A 71 2.82 -16.28 -12.52
C PHE A 71 4.25 -16.08 -13.01
N ASP A 72 4.65 -16.93 -13.93
CA ASP A 72 5.89 -16.73 -14.68
C ASP A 72 5.82 -15.44 -15.50
N VAL A 73 6.83 -14.59 -15.36
CA VAL A 73 6.90 -13.28 -16.03
C VAL A 73 6.80 -13.43 -17.55
N GLU A 74 7.47 -14.42 -18.14
CA GLU A 74 7.56 -14.56 -19.61
C GLU A 74 6.34 -15.24 -20.21
N THR A 75 5.86 -16.31 -19.57
CA THR A 75 4.83 -17.19 -20.15
C THR A 75 3.44 -16.99 -19.58
N GLY A 76 3.32 -16.32 -18.42
CA GLY A 76 2.07 -16.22 -17.67
C GLY A 76 1.60 -17.55 -17.08
N ALA A 77 2.46 -18.59 -17.02
CA ALA A 77 2.12 -19.84 -16.36
C ALA A 77 2.04 -19.65 -14.84
N LEU A 78 1.03 -20.24 -14.19
CA LEU A 78 0.93 -20.21 -12.73
C LEU A 78 2.11 -20.97 -12.11
N ARG A 79 2.86 -20.32 -11.25
CA ARG A 79 4.03 -20.86 -10.54
C ARG A 79 3.66 -21.40 -9.18
N TRP A 80 2.98 -20.57 -8.40
CA TRP A 80 2.51 -20.93 -7.07
C TRP A 80 1.29 -20.10 -6.68
N ALA A 81 0.59 -20.55 -5.64
CA ALA A 81 -0.52 -19.86 -5.03
C ALA A 81 -0.42 -19.98 -3.50
N ALA A 82 -0.87 -18.97 -2.79
CA ALA A 82 -0.97 -18.97 -1.34
C ALA A 82 -2.38 -18.53 -0.92
N ALA A 83 -2.91 -19.17 0.13
CA ALA A 83 -4.19 -18.78 0.72
C ALA A 83 -4.07 -17.39 1.37
N THR A 84 -5.05 -16.53 1.14
CA THR A 84 -5.24 -15.27 1.85
C THR A 84 -6.73 -15.07 2.09
N GLY A 85 -7.09 -14.08 2.91
CA GLY A 85 -8.47 -13.61 3.01
C GLY A 85 -9.05 -13.22 1.66
N ASP A 86 -10.36 -13.37 1.54
CA ASP A 86 -11.11 -13.23 0.29
C ASP A 86 -11.41 -11.78 -0.09
N HIS A 87 -10.97 -10.80 0.72
CA HIS A 87 -11.24 -9.38 0.47
C HIS A 87 -10.07 -8.47 0.86
N THR A 88 -9.60 -7.70 -0.10
CA THR A 88 -8.67 -6.57 0.07
C THR A 88 -8.60 -5.74 -1.21
N TYR A 89 -8.10 -4.51 -1.09
CA TYR A 89 -7.67 -3.64 -2.20
C TYR A 89 -6.19 -3.29 -2.11
N ALA A 90 -5.48 -3.85 -1.11
CA ALA A 90 -4.04 -3.69 -0.96
C ALA A 90 -3.27 -4.43 -2.06
N SER A 91 -2.07 -3.97 -2.35
CA SER A 91 -1.12 -4.62 -3.25
C SER A 91 -0.11 -5.45 -2.47
N PRO A 92 0.41 -6.56 -3.01
CA PRO A 92 1.55 -7.26 -2.43
C PRO A 92 2.78 -6.34 -2.43
N GLN A 93 3.63 -6.49 -1.43
CA GLN A 93 4.82 -5.67 -1.23
C GLN A 93 6.01 -6.54 -0.85
N LEU A 94 7.18 -6.32 -1.48
CA LEU A 94 8.44 -6.90 -1.02
C LEU A 94 9.03 -6.05 0.09
N SER A 95 9.47 -6.70 1.15
CA SER A 95 10.21 -6.04 2.24
C SER A 95 11.17 -7.02 2.91
N THR A 96 12.24 -6.48 3.50
CA THR A 96 13.12 -7.24 4.39
C THR A 96 12.58 -7.13 5.80
N ILE A 97 12.29 -8.26 6.43
CA ILE A 97 11.81 -8.35 7.81
C ILE A 97 12.55 -9.47 8.52
N ALA A 98 13.07 -9.19 9.72
CA ALA A 98 13.85 -10.13 10.51
C ALA A 98 15.00 -10.76 9.70
N GLY A 99 15.59 -9.99 8.77
CA GLY A 99 16.68 -10.41 7.90
C GLY A 99 16.27 -11.31 6.73
N GLU A 100 14.97 -11.42 6.39
CA GLU A 100 14.47 -12.19 5.25
C GLU A 100 13.72 -11.29 4.27
N GLU A 101 13.96 -11.48 2.95
CA GLU A 101 13.14 -10.87 1.92
C GLU A 101 11.83 -11.64 1.77
N LEU A 102 10.70 -10.99 2.07
CA LEU A 102 9.38 -11.58 2.09
C LEU A 102 8.37 -10.70 1.34
N VAL A 103 7.39 -11.35 0.74
CA VAL A 103 6.22 -10.67 0.21
C VAL A 103 5.17 -10.56 1.30
N LEU A 104 4.78 -9.33 1.59
CA LEU A 104 3.71 -9.00 2.53
C LEU A 104 2.41 -8.81 1.76
N MET A 105 1.34 -9.44 2.23
CA MET A 105 0.00 -9.27 1.68
C MET A 105 -0.99 -9.05 2.83
N LEU A 106 -1.62 -7.87 2.88
CA LEU A 106 -2.63 -7.54 3.88
C LEU A 106 -4.02 -7.76 3.29
N SER A 107 -4.77 -8.66 3.90
CA SER A 107 -6.20 -8.88 3.60
C SER A 107 -7.10 -8.42 4.75
N ASN A 108 -8.40 -8.58 4.60
CA ASN A 108 -9.34 -8.32 5.69
C ASN A 108 -9.19 -9.29 6.87
N ASP A 109 -8.59 -10.46 6.64
CA ASP A 109 -8.45 -11.48 7.67
C ASP A 109 -7.09 -11.44 8.36
N GLU A 110 -6.00 -11.19 7.59
CA GLU A 110 -4.64 -11.33 8.10
C GLU A 110 -3.60 -10.50 7.35
N LEU A 111 -2.43 -10.39 7.94
CA LEU A 111 -1.17 -10.13 7.26
C LEU A 111 -0.48 -11.45 6.97
N LEU A 112 -0.30 -11.75 5.69
CA LEU A 112 0.41 -12.92 5.20
C LEU A 112 1.82 -12.53 4.76
N LEU A 113 2.84 -13.30 5.18
CA LEU A 113 4.22 -13.21 4.70
C LEU A 113 4.59 -14.51 3.98
N VAL A 114 5.07 -14.38 2.74
CA VAL A 114 5.47 -15.54 1.93
C VAL A 114 6.85 -15.35 1.31
N GLU A 115 7.54 -16.46 1.07
CA GLU A 115 8.76 -16.48 0.28
C GLU A 115 8.44 -16.11 -1.19
N PRO A 116 9.13 -15.14 -1.81
CA PRO A 116 8.77 -14.67 -3.14
C PRO A 116 8.95 -15.71 -4.25
N VAL A 117 9.87 -16.65 -4.07
CA VAL A 117 10.20 -17.67 -5.09
C VAL A 117 9.23 -18.85 -5.05
N THR A 118 8.93 -19.34 -3.85
CA THR A 118 8.20 -20.60 -3.64
C THR A 118 6.74 -20.42 -3.24
N GLY A 119 6.37 -19.24 -2.75
CA GLY A 119 5.05 -18.98 -2.14
C GLY A 119 4.87 -19.63 -0.77
N LYS A 120 5.95 -20.20 -0.18
CA LYS A 120 5.88 -20.80 1.15
C LYS A 120 5.50 -19.75 2.17
N VAL A 121 4.43 -20.01 2.93
CA VAL A 121 3.98 -19.15 4.02
C VAL A 121 4.98 -19.22 5.17
N ARG A 122 5.50 -18.05 5.56
CA ARG A 122 6.45 -17.88 6.67
C ARG A 122 5.77 -17.35 7.91
N LEU A 123 4.69 -16.57 7.75
CA LEU A 123 3.89 -16.04 8.84
C LEU A 123 2.48 -15.77 8.34
N ASN A 124 1.50 -16.10 9.17
CA ASN A 124 0.13 -15.63 9.04
C ASN A 124 -0.26 -14.98 10.37
N TYR A 125 -0.47 -13.65 10.36
CA TYR A 125 -0.87 -12.88 11.53
C TYR A 125 -2.35 -12.46 11.39
N GLU A 126 -3.23 -13.15 12.12
CA GLU A 126 -4.66 -12.90 12.09
C GLU A 126 -5.01 -11.54 12.72
N TRP A 127 -5.72 -10.72 11.98
CA TRP A 127 -6.32 -9.47 12.45
C TRP A 127 -7.54 -9.13 11.60
N LYS A 128 -8.68 -9.78 11.92
CA LYS A 128 -9.91 -9.70 11.14
C LYS A 128 -10.57 -8.33 11.17
N PHE A 129 -11.12 -7.97 10.04
CA PHE A 129 -11.87 -6.74 9.84
C PHE A 129 -13.02 -6.94 8.85
N SER A 130 -14.24 -6.60 9.24
CA SER A 130 -15.40 -6.62 8.35
C SER A 130 -15.60 -5.26 7.68
N GLY A 131 -14.87 -5.02 6.60
CA GLY A 131 -14.89 -3.76 5.84
C GLY A 131 -14.02 -3.88 4.62
N TYR A 132 -13.22 -2.88 4.34
CA TYR A 132 -12.22 -2.92 3.26
C TYR A 132 -10.85 -2.45 3.78
N ARG A 133 -9.82 -3.19 3.46
CA ARG A 133 -8.43 -2.77 3.59
C ARG A 133 -7.88 -2.44 2.21
N ALA A 134 -7.20 -1.31 2.09
CA ALA A 134 -6.66 -0.84 0.83
C ALA A 134 -5.19 -0.43 0.94
N LEU A 135 -4.65 -0.34 2.14
CA LEU A 135 -3.28 0.07 2.38
C LEU A 135 -2.33 -1.11 2.40
N GLN A 136 -1.14 -0.89 1.85
CA GLN A 136 -0.03 -1.80 2.05
C GLN A 136 0.47 -1.70 3.51
N PRO A 137 1.01 -2.80 4.09
CA PRO A 137 1.71 -2.73 5.36
C PRO A 137 2.89 -1.76 5.27
N ARG A 138 3.13 -0.95 6.29
CA ARG A 138 4.31 -0.10 6.35
C ARG A 138 5.38 -0.73 7.23
N VAL A 139 6.47 -1.18 6.62
CA VAL A 139 7.62 -1.70 7.36
C VAL A 139 8.47 -0.54 7.88
N VAL A 140 8.89 -0.62 9.14
CA VAL A 140 9.72 0.37 9.81
C VAL A 140 10.88 -0.34 10.50
N GLY A 141 12.10 -0.02 10.09
CA GLY A 141 13.29 -0.74 10.53
C GLY A 141 13.24 -2.22 10.13
N ASP A 142 13.79 -3.09 10.96
CA ASP A 142 14.00 -4.50 10.62
C ASP A 142 12.89 -5.43 11.09
N ASP A 143 12.02 -4.98 11.99
CA ASP A 143 11.06 -5.86 12.67
C ASP A 143 9.65 -5.28 12.85
N THR A 144 9.48 -3.98 12.70
CA THR A 144 8.19 -3.34 13.00
C THR A 144 7.35 -3.16 11.74
N VAL A 145 6.07 -3.53 11.83
CA VAL A 145 5.11 -3.36 10.73
C VAL A 145 3.88 -2.62 11.23
N LEU A 146 3.51 -1.55 10.52
CA LEU A 146 2.27 -0.81 10.75
C LEU A 146 1.20 -1.32 9.80
N LEU A 147 0.04 -1.62 10.36
CA LEU A 147 -1.15 -2.09 9.64
C LEU A 147 -2.24 -1.02 9.77
N GLY A 148 -2.55 -0.33 8.68
CA GLY A 148 -3.61 0.67 8.64
C GLY A 148 -4.97 0.02 8.35
N THR A 149 -6.00 0.45 9.08
CA THR A 149 -7.37 -0.02 8.88
C THR A 149 -8.33 1.16 9.02
N PRO A 150 -9.32 1.29 8.15
CA PRO A 150 -10.30 2.37 8.23
C PRO A 150 -11.28 2.18 9.41
N MET A 151 -12.19 3.14 9.57
CA MET A 151 -13.27 3.12 10.55
C MET A 151 -12.78 3.06 12.00
N ASN A 152 -13.24 2.07 12.77
CA ASN A 152 -13.06 2.05 14.23
C ASN A 152 -11.85 1.26 14.71
N LEU A 153 -11.18 0.49 13.84
CA LEU A 153 -9.99 -0.28 14.23
C LEU A 153 -8.74 0.57 14.33
N GLY A 154 -8.54 1.48 13.36
CA GLY A 154 -7.38 2.37 13.34
C GLY A 154 -6.12 1.69 12.84
N THR A 155 -4.99 1.99 13.47
CA THR A 155 -3.67 1.50 13.08
C THR A 155 -3.08 0.62 14.19
N ARG A 156 -2.49 -0.50 13.79
CA ARG A 156 -1.79 -1.43 14.68
C ARG A 156 -0.32 -1.47 14.32
N ALA A 157 0.55 -1.45 15.33
CA ALA A 157 1.94 -1.81 15.19
C ALA A 157 2.17 -3.23 15.71
N ILE A 158 2.90 -4.02 14.96
CA ILE A 158 3.35 -5.36 15.35
C ILE A 158 4.86 -5.44 15.21
N SER A 159 5.51 -6.24 16.05
CA SER A 159 6.90 -6.65 15.87
C SER A 159 6.92 -8.07 15.30
N ILE A 160 7.77 -8.30 14.29
CA ILE A 160 7.97 -9.61 13.67
C ILE A 160 9.44 -9.99 13.86
N THR A 161 9.68 -11.04 14.63
CA THR A 161 11.03 -11.51 14.98
C THR A 161 11.16 -13.01 14.75
N LYS A 162 12.39 -13.51 14.75
CA LYS A 162 12.64 -14.95 14.72
C LYS A 162 12.69 -15.53 16.12
N VAL A 163 11.90 -16.57 16.35
CA VAL A 163 11.91 -17.39 17.57
C VAL A 163 12.17 -18.83 17.15
N ASN A 164 13.30 -19.40 17.58
CA ASN A 164 13.73 -20.76 17.18
C ASN A 164 13.76 -20.98 15.65
N GLY A 165 14.13 -19.96 14.88
CA GLY A 165 14.20 -20.04 13.41
C GLY A 165 12.90 -19.77 12.66
N GLU A 166 11.78 -19.69 13.35
CA GLU A 166 10.48 -19.38 12.77
C GLU A 166 10.09 -17.92 13.06
N LEU A 167 9.32 -17.30 12.13
CA LEU A 167 8.82 -15.95 12.32
C LEU A 167 7.67 -15.95 13.33
N ALA A 168 7.71 -15.02 14.26
CA ALA A 168 6.65 -14.79 15.23
C ALA A 168 6.28 -13.30 15.25
N ALA A 169 4.98 -13.01 15.30
CA ALA A 169 4.46 -11.66 15.39
C ALA A 169 3.89 -11.39 16.78
N LYS A 170 4.15 -10.18 17.28
CA LYS A 170 3.60 -9.69 18.54
C LYS A 170 3.02 -8.30 18.35
N GLU A 171 1.81 -8.08 18.84
CA GLU A 171 1.23 -6.74 18.91
C GLU A 171 2.06 -5.86 19.86
N LEU A 172 2.44 -4.68 19.39
CA LEU A 172 3.06 -3.63 20.19
C LEU A 172 2.00 -2.71 20.75
N TRP A 173 1.12 -2.21 19.87
CA TRP A 173 -0.02 -1.37 20.24
C TRP A 173 -1.07 -1.36 19.12
N THR A 174 -2.30 -0.95 19.47
CA THR A 174 -3.37 -0.61 18.53
C THR A 174 -3.93 0.76 18.92
N SER A 175 -3.95 1.71 17.99
CA SER A 175 -4.40 3.07 18.22
C SER A 175 -5.54 3.46 17.28
N ARG A 176 -6.59 4.05 17.85
CA ARG A 176 -7.69 4.66 17.08
C ARG A 176 -7.44 6.11 16.70
N ASN A 177 -6.26 6.61 17.02
CA ASN A 177 -5.85 7.99 16.73
C ASN A 177 -5.42 8.18 15.27
N LEU A 178 -5.27 7.10 14.48
CA LEU A 178 -4.99 7.12 13.06
C LEU A 178 -5.88 6.09 12.35
N LYS A 179 -6.85 6.59 11.59
CA LYS A 179 -7.80 5.81 10.79
C LYS A 179 -7.62 6.20 9.33
N PRO A 180 -6.62 5.60 8.67
CA PRO A 180 -6.10 6.11 7.39
C PRO A 180 -7.04 5.90 6.19
N ASP A 181 -8.10 5.10 6.34
CA ASP A 181 -9.01 4.75 5.25
C ASP A 181 -8.24 4.04 4.11
N PHE A 182 -8.03 4.72 2.98
CA PHE A 182 -7.15 4.30 1.88
C PHE A 182 -6.03 5.31 1.61
N SER A 183 -5.77 6.21 2.56
CA SER A 183 -4.69 7.19 2.50
C SER A 183 -3.45 6.63 3.18
N ASP A 184 -2.32 6.61 2.49
CA ASP A 184 -1.09 6.09 3.06
C ASP A 184 -0.62 6.88 4.29
N MET A 185 0.26 6.26 5.04
CA MET A 185 0.98 6.87 6.15
C MET A 185 2.48 6.86 5.85
N VAL A 186 3.18 7.85 6.36
CA VAL A 186 4.65 7.93 6.29
C VAL A 186 5.24 7.96 7.69
N THR A 187 6.49 7.49 7.81
CA THR A 187 7.22 7.51 9.08
C THR A 187 8.47 8.37 8.94
N TYR A 188 8.71 9.21 9.94
CA TYR A 188 9.88 10.08 9.96
C TYR A 188 10.32 10.35 11.39
N GLN A 189 11.61 10.14 11.69
CA GLN A 189 12.26 10.43 12.98
C GLN A 189 11.50 9.90 14.22
N GLY A 190 10.95 8.67 14.12
CA GLY A 190 10.24 8.02 15.22
C GLY A 190 8.77 8.40 15.36
N TYR A 191 8.20 9.07 14.36
CA TYR A 191 6.80 9.45 14.31
C TYR A 191 6.10 8.95 13.04
N ILE A 192 4.77 8.82 13.13
CA ILE A 192 3.90 8.42 12.03
C ILE A 192 3.06 9.63 11.65
N TYR A 193 2.99 9.93 10.36
CA TYR A 193 2.11 10.97 9.82
C TYR A 193 1.14 10.34 8.83
N GLY A 194 -0.14 10.62 8.97
CA GLY A 194 -1.16 10.03 8.11
C GLY A 194 -2.54 10.63 8.33
N ASN A 195 -3.51 10.14 7.56
CA ASN A 195 -4.89 10.60 7.62
C ASN A 195 -5.65 9.97 8.80
N ASP A 196 -6.33 10.80 9.59
CA ASP A 196 -7.28 10.38 10.62
C ASP A 196 -8.66 11.01 10.37
N GLY A 197 -9.48 10.33 9.57
CA GLY A 197 -10.85 10.78 9.29
C GLY A 197 -10.94 12.13 8.57
N GLY A 198 -10.04 12.36 7.62
CA GLY A 198 -9.99 13.60 6.82
C GLY A 198 -9.07 14.69 7.36
N PHE A 199 -8.41 14.45 8.48
CA PHE A 199 -7.40 15.34 9.06
C PHE A 199 -6.03 14.67 9.02
N LEU A 200 -4.96 15.46 8.92
CA LEU A 200 -3.63 14.96 9.14
C LEU A 200 -3.37 14.79 10.65
N ALA A 201 -2.74 13.68 11.01
CA ALA A 201 -2.36 13.41 12.39
C ALA A 201 -0.90 12.98 12.48
N CYS A 202 -0.26 13.29 13.60
CA CYS A 202 1.05 12.78 14.01
C CYS A 202 0.89 11.90 15.23
N LEU A 203 1.51 10.70 15.19
CA LEU A 203 1.54 9.77 16.30
C LEU A 203 2.99 9.44 16.67
N ASP A 204 3.23 9.17 17.94
CA ASP A 204 4.47 8.53 18.39
C ASP A 204 4.52 7.07 17.88
N LEU A 205 5.60 6.69 17.23
CA LEU A 205 5.75 5.35 16.63
C LEU A 205 5.83 4.24 17.68
N LYS A 206 6.35 4.52 18.87
CA LYS A 206 6.54 3.52 19.93
C LYS A 206 5.26 3.20 20.68
N THR A 207 4.38 4.21 20.85
CA THR A 207 3.21 4.10 21.72
C THR A 207 1.88 4.14 20.96
N GLY A 208 1.85 4.71 19.75
CA GLY A 208 0.62 4.99 19.01
C GLY A 208 -0.18 6.17 19.58
N ASP A 209 0.40 6.94 20.52
CA ASP A 209 -0.22 8.12 21.08
C ASP A 209 -0.19 9.29 20.10
N ARG A 210 -1.27 10.06 20.09
CA ARG A 210 -1.36 11.22 19.20
C ARG A 210 -0.59 12.40 19.75
N MET A 211 0.35 12.91 18.95
CA MET A 211 1.09 14.14 19.21
C MET A 211 0.23 15.35 18.86
N TRP A 212 -0.36 15.35 17.66
CA TRP A 212 -1.26 16.39 17.18
C TRP A 212 -2.19 15.88 16.09
N LYS A 213 -3.23 16.68 15.79
CA LYS A 213 -4.15 16.51 14.67
C LYS A 213 -4.51 17.88 14.13
N GLY A 214 -4.34 18.11 12.83
CA GLY A 214 -4.56 19.42 12.20
C GLY A 214 -4.81 19.29 10.70
N GLY A 215 -5.15 20.42 10.06
CA GLY A 215 -5.49 20.47 8.64
C GLY A 215 -6.65 19.57 8.27
N ARG A 216 -7.48 19.99 7.33
CA ARG A 216 -8.59 19.18 6.84
C ARG A 216 -8.40 18.94 5.36
N TYR A 217 -7.94 17.76 5.01
CA TYR A 217 -7.53 17.38 3.65
C TYR A 217 -8.43 16.34 3.01
N GLY A 218 -9.53 15.97 3.67
CA GLY A 218 -10.43 14.92 3.20
C GLY A 218 -9.69 13.58 3.11
N LYS A 219 -9.93 12.82 2.06
CA LYS A 219 -9.24 11.55 1.77
C LYS A 219 -8.00 11.76 0.90
N GLY A 220 -7.20 12.76 1.29
CA GLY A 220 -5.94 13.09 0.62
C GLY A 220 -4.84 12.06 0.87
N GLN A 221 -3.79 12.16 0.08
CA GLN A 221 -2.60 11.30 0.19
C GLN A 221 -1.41 12.09 0.74
N VAL A 222 -0.54 11.44 1.48
CA VAL A 222 0.64 12.06 2.07
C VAL A 222 1.93 11.44 1.52
N LEU A 223 2.89 12.29 1.17
CA LEU A 223 4.24 11.93 0.75
C LEU A 223 5.26 12.65 1.64
N LEU A 224 6.32 11.97 2.08
CA LEU A 224 7.41 12.57 2.83
C LEU A 224 8.47 13.13 1.87
N LEU A 225 8.78 14.41 2.00
CA LEU A 225 9.95 15.06 1.40
C LEU A 225 11.06 15.08 2.45
N GLU A 226 11.75 13.96 2.59
CA GLU A 226 12.64 13.68 3.73
C GLU A 226 13.74 14.74 3.89
N ASN A 227 14.41 15.10 2.80
CA ASN A 227 15.50 16.10 2.84
C ASN A 227 15.05 17.49 3.27
N ALA A 228 13.77 17.81 3.05
CA ALA A 228 13.18 19.08 3.45
C ALA A 228 12.47 19.01 4.81
N SER A 229 12.32 17.82 5.40
CA SER A 229 11.49 17.58 6.60
C SER A 229 10.06 18.10 6.41
N LEU A 230 9.50 17.88 5.22
CA LEU A 230 8.14 18.31 4.85
C LEU A 230 7.26 17.11 4.46
N LEU A 231 6.00 17.24 4.74
CA LEU A 231 4.93 16.39 4.23
C LEU A 231 4.26 17.13 3.06
N LEU A 232 4.21 16.50 1.91
CA LEU A 232 3.41 16.95 0.78
C LEU A 232 2.05 16.23 0.88
N VAL A 233 0.96 16.98 1.04
CA VAL A 233 -0.38 16.44 1.14
C VAL A 233 -1.18 16.82 -0.11
N ALA A 234 -1.53 15.82 -0.92
CA ALA A 234 -2.47 16.00 -2.02
C ALA A 234 -3.89 15.84 -1.46
N ALA A 235 -4.57 16.94 -1.20
CA ALA A 235 -5.90 16.95 -0.58
C ALA A 235 -7.01 16.52 -1.53
N GLU A 236 -8.13 16.04 -0.99
CA GLU A 236 -9.28 15.55 -1.75
C GLU A 236 -9.89 16.60 -2.68
N ASP A 237 -9.78 17.87 -2.34
CA ASP A 237 -10.27 18.98 -3.16
C ASP A 237 -9.33 19.38 -4.32
N GLY A 238 -8.20 18.70 -4.48
CA GLY A 238 -7.23 18.96 -5.55
C GLY A 238 -6.16 20.01 -5.20
N ARG A 239 -6.12 20.47 -3.97
CA ARG A 239 -5.01 21.30 -3.49
C ARG A 239 -3.82 20.44 -3.07
N VAL A 240 -2.63 21.00 -3.20
CA VAL A 240 -1.40 20.47 -2.62
C VAL A 240 -0.99 21.36 -1.48
N HIS A 241 -0.69 20.77 -0.33
CA HIS A 241 -0.26 21.46 0.88
C HIS A 241 1.12 20.95 1.29
N LEU A 242 1.93 21.85 1.83
CA LEU A 242 3.21 21.54 2.49
C LEU A 242 3.05 21.73 3.99
N VAL A 243 3.34 20.68 4.75
CA VAL A 243 3.23 20.68 6.22
C VAL A 243 4.56 20.25 6.81
N ARG A 244 5.00 20.86 7.88
CA ARG A 244 6.23 20.44 8.57
C ARG A 244 6.08 19.04 9.16
N ALA A 245 7.06 18.18 8.94
CA ALA A 245 7.16 16.87 9.59
C ALA A 245 7.75 17.05 11.01
N ASP A 246 7.05 17.80 11.89
CA ASP A 246 7.44 18.11 13.26
C ASP A 246 6.41 17.50 14.23
N PRO A 247 6.84 16.68 15.23
CA PRO A 247 5.91 16.09 16.18
C PRO A 247 5.36 17.07 17.23
N LYS A 248 5.96 18.26 17.38
CA LYS A 248 5.58 19.22 18.43
C LYS A 248 4.25 19.89 18.15
N GLU A 249 4.04 20.28 16.89
CA GLU A 249 2.83 20.99 16.48
C GLU A 249 2.54 20.83 14.98
N PHE A 250 1.28 21.04 14.62
CA PHE A 250 0.87 21.12 13.21
C PHE A 250 1.18 22.51 12.64
N VAL A 251 2.03 22.56 11.60
CA VAL A 251 2.34 23.79 10.87
C VAL A 251 2.22 23.57 9.37
N GLU A 252 1.18 24.13 8.76
CA GLU A 252 1.07 24.24 7.31
C GLU A 252 1.95 25.40 6.85
N VAL A 253 2.86 25.12 5.90
CA VAL A 253 3.87 26.08 5.42
C VAL A 253 3.36 26.81 4.19
N ASP A 254 2.74 26.05 3.26
CA ASP A 254 2.29 26.59 1.97
C ASP A 254 1.20 25.71 1.36
N SER A 255 0.47 26.24 0.40
CA SER A 255 -0.48 25.46 -0.38
C SER A 255 -0.82 26.13 -1.71
N PHE A 256 -1.15 25.32 -2.72
CA PHE A 256 -1.63 25.81 -4.01
C PHE A 256 -2.69 24.88 -4.60
N LYS A 257 -3.50 25.41 -5.51
CA LYS A 257 -4.49 24.65 -6.25
C LYS A 257 -3.78 23.95 -7.41
N ALA A 258 -3.75 22.62 -7.39
CA ALA A 258 -3.07 21.82 -8.41
C ALA A 258 -4.05 21.23 -9.44
N LEU A 259 -5.21 20.75 -8.99
CA LEU A 259 -6.22 20.11 -9.81
C LEU A 259 -7.62 20.58 -9.44
N GLU A 260 -8.58 20.41 -10.34
CA GLU A 260 -9.99 20.64 -10.06
C GLU A 260 -10.68 19.33 -9.63
N GLY A 261 -11.56 19.42 -8.64
CA GLY A 261 -12.42 18.31 -8.21
C GLY A 261 -11.73 17.26 -7.35
N LYS A 262 -12.39 16.12 -7.24
CA LYS A 262 -12.03 15.04 -6.31
C LYS A 262 -10.72 14.37 -6.70
N THR A 263 -9.73 14.43 -5.81
CA THR A 263 -8.39 13.91 -5.99
C THR A 263 -8.06 12.91 -4.87
N TRP A 264 -7.93 11.62 -5.22
CA TRP A 264 -7.59 10.52 -4.31
C TRP A 264 -6.30 9.80 -4.68
N ASN A 265 -5.71 10.17 -5.82
CA ASN A 265 -4.52 9.53 -6.32
C ASN A 265 -3.27 10.00 -5.57
N HIS A 266 -2.30 9.09 -5.42
CA HIS A 266 -1.00 9.42 -4.87
C HIS A 266 -0.28 10.45 -5.74
N PRO A 267 0.32 11.49 -5.12
CA PRO A 267 1.28 12.36 -5.79
C PRO A 267 2.59 11.61 -6.02
N VAL A 268 3.33 12.01 -7.05
CA VAL A 268 4.65 11.46 -7.36
C VAL A 268 5.63 12.60 -7.47
N VAL A 269 6.76 12.49 -6.77
CA VAL A 269 7.89 13.44 -6.88
C VAL A 269 9.09 12.71 -7.48
N VAL A 270 9.66 13.28 -8.54
CA VAL A 270 10.86 12.77 -9.22
C VAL A 270 11.84 13.91 -9.39
N GLY A 271 12.93 13.88 -8.63
CA GLY A 271 13.85 15.02 -8.54
C GLY A 271 13.12 16.24 -8.00
N ASP A 272 13.07 17.30 -8.79
CA ASP A 272 12.42 18.57 -8.50
C ASP A 272 11.04 18.73 -9.16
N LYS A 273 10.43 17.63 -9.61
CA LYS A 273 9.13 17.65 -10.30
C LYS A 273 8.07 16.90 -9.51
N LEU A 274 6.94 17.57 -9.31
CA LEU A 274 5.72 16.99 -8.74
C LEU A 274 4.74 16.63 -9.86
N TYR A 275 4.20 15.43 -9.82
CA TYR A 275 3.11 14.97 -10.69
C TYR A 275 1.91 14.61 -9.85
N VAL A 276 0.76 15.15 -10.20
CA VAL A 276 -0.53 14.88 -9.57
C VAL A 276 -1.58 14.56 -10.63
N ARG A 277 -2.56 13.74 -10.27
CA ARG A 277 -3.68 13.41 -11.16
C ARG A 277 -4.95 13.09 -10.38
N ASN A 278 -6.08 13.17 -11.05
CA ASN A 278 -7.35 12.61 -10.61
C ASN A 278 -8.02 11.84 -11.78
N ALA A 279 -9.34 11.68 -11.76
CA ALA A 279 -10.06 10.95 -12.81
C ALA A 279 -10.22 11.74 -14.13
N GLN A 280 -10.04 13.06 -14.11
CA GLN A 280 -10.28 13.96 -15.25
C GLN A 280 -8.99 14.56 -15.83
N GLU A 281 -8.00 14.82 -15.00
CA GLU A 281 -6.80 15.56 -15.40
C GLU A 281 -5.53 15.08 -14.68
N ALA A 282 -4.40 15.45 -15.25
CA ALA A 282 -3.08 15.30 -14.67
C ALA A 282 -2.26 16.57 -14.89
N ALA A 283 -1.44 16.94 -13.92
CA ALA A 283 -0.59 18.11 -13.97
C ALA A 283 0.82 17.80 -13.45
N GLY A 284 1.83 18.49 -14.02
CA GLY A 284 3.21 18.48 -13.57
C GLY A 284 3.65 19.88 -13.13
N PHE A 285 4.34 19.94 -12.00
CA PHE A 285 4.84 21.18 -11.42
C PHE A 285 6.34 21.09 -11.19
N GLN A 286 7.03 22.19 -11.42
CA GLN A 286 8.42 22.36 -11.02
C GLN A 286 8.43 22.80 -9.55
N LEU A 287 9.11 22.04 -8.70
CA LEU A 287 9.38 22.43 -7.31
C LEU A 287 10.64 23.31 -7.28
N SER A 288 10.58 24.43 -6.60
CA SER A 288 11.69 25.37 -6.45
C SER A 288 12.29 25.30 -5.05
#